data_3c8c0fe65578b52cc5346cd244bbc26d
#
_entry.id   3c8c0fe65578b52cc5346cd244bbc26d
#
_cell.length_a   1.000
_cell.length_b   1.000
_cell.length_c   1.000
_cell.angle_alpha   90.00
_cell.angle_beta   90.00
_cell.angle_gamma   90.00
#
_symmetry.space_group_name_H-M   'P 1'
#
loop_
_entity.id
_entity.type
_entity.pdbx_description
1 polymer ?
#
loop_
_entity_poly.entity_id
_entity_poly.type
_entity_poly.pdbx_seq_one_letter_code
_entity_poly.pdbx_strand_id
1 'polypeptide(L)' 'MWNPEENDSIEDAAASARSLNELLDLMYLSFEKMSPPQTERLLGFALNISSDISVWMDKEEKRREKQHY' A
#
# COMPACT_ATOMS: atom_id res chain seq x y z
N MET A 1 -8.72 8.75 2.75
CA MET A 1 -7.67 7.77 2.48
C MET A 1 -6.36 8.23 3.10
N TRP A 2 -5.58 7.32 3.61
CA TRP A 2 -4.28 7.64 4.24
C TRP A 2 -3.37 8.37 3.25
N ASN A 3 -2.76 9.45 3.70
CA ASN A 3 -1.80 10.21 2.90
C ASN A 3 -0.46 10.22 3.64
N PRO A 4 0.55 9.48 3.16
CA PRO A 4 1.83 9.37 3.86
C PRO A 4 2.63 10.66 3.92
N GLU A 5 2.31 11.65 3.10
CA GLU A 5 2.97 12.94 3.16
C GLU A 5 2.45 13.82 4.30
N GLU A 6 1.19 13.64 4.69
CA GLU A 6 0.57 14.39 5.77
C GLU A 6 0.58 13.62 7.09
N ASN A 7 0.55 12.30 7.02
CA ASN A 7 0.51 11.43 8.19
C ASN A 7 1.52 10.31 8.02
N ASP A 8 2.61 10.37 8.75
CA ASP A 8 3.70 9.40 8.67
C ASP A 8 3.68 8.37 9.80
N SER A 9 2.52 8.15 10.40
CA SER A 9 2.35 7.15 11.45
C SER A 9 2.66 5.73 10.94
N ILE A 10 3.51 5.02 11.67
CA ILE A 10 3.80 3.62 11.34
C ILE A 10 2.54 2.75 11.48
N GLU A 11 1.64 3.13 12.36
CA GLU A 11 0.39 2.39 12.55
C GLU A 11 -0.49 2.46 11.31
N ASP A 12 -0.58 3.65 10.71
CA ASP A 12 -1.34 3.82 9.47
C ASP A 12 -0.66 3.13 8.29
N ALA A 13 0.67 3.18 8.23
CA ALA A 13 1.41 2.47 7.20
C ALA A 13 1.20 0.96 7.32
N ALA A 14 1.25 0.43 8.55
CA ALA A 14 1.02 -0.99 8.80
C ALA A 14 -0.41 -1.39 8.45
N ALA A 15 -1.39 -0.56 8.78
CA ALA A 15 -2.78 -0.82 8.43
C ALA A 15 -2.98 -0.86 6.92
N SER A 16 -2.35 0.07 6.19
CA SER A 16 -2.41 0.09 4.73
C SER A 16 -1.75 -1.14 4.13
N ALA A 17 -0.62 -1.58 4.69
CA ALA A 17 0.04 -2.78 4.23
C ALA A 17 -0.83 -4.02 4.42
N ARG A 18 -1.52 -4.11 5.57
CA ARG A 18 -2.45 -5.21 5.82
C ARG A 18 -3.62 -5.17 4.84
N SER A 19 -4.17 -3.99 4.57
CA SER A 19 -5.27 -3.84 3.61
C SER A 19 -4.85 -4.26 2.22
N LEU A 20 -3.63 -3.90 1.81
CA LEU A 20 -3.10 -4.30 0.52
C LEU A 20 -2.97 -5.82 0.45
N ASN A 21 -2.46 -6.44 1.51
CA ASN A 21 -2.31 -7.88 1.56
C ASN A 21 -3.67 -8.59 1.45
N GLU A 22 -4.68 -8.09 2.17
CA GLU A 22 -6.03 -8.65 2.11
C GLU A 22 -6.64 -8.50 0.73
N LEU A 23 -6.45 -7.35 0.10
CA LEU A 23 -6.95 -7.12 -1.25
C LEU A 23 -6.33 -8.08 -2.25
N LEU A 24 -5.00 -8.22 -2.22
CA LEU A 24 -4.30 -9.11 -3.12
C LEU A 24 -4.67 -10.57 -2.88
N ASP A 25 -4.86 -10.95 -1.62
CA ASP A 25 -5.27 -12.29 -1.25
C ASP A 25 -6.66 -12.62 -1.83
N LEU A 26 -7.60 -11.68 -1.67
CA LEU A 26 -8.93 -11.83 -2.21
C LEU A 26 -8.91 -11.91 -3.75
N MET A 27 -8.13 -11.07 -4.39
CA MET A 27 -7.98 -11.08 -5.85
C MET A 27 -7.40 -12.43 -6.32
N TYR A 28 -6.39 -12.93 -5.62
CA TYR A 28 -5.77 -14.21 -5.94
C TYR A 28 -6.78 -15.35 -5.87
N LEU A 29 -7.60 -15.35 -4.82
CA LEU A 29 -8.60 -16.40 -4.61
C LEU A 29 -9.77 -16.30 -5.59
N SER A 30 -10.06 -15.11 -6.10
CA SER A 30 -11.21 -14.85 -6.98
C SER A 30 -10.83 -14.62 -8.44
N PHE A 31 -9.56 -14.70 -8.72
CA PHE A 31 -8.99 -14.34 -10.02
C PHE A 31 -9.75 -14.90 -11.23
N GLU A 32 -10.12 -16.17 -11.18
CA GLU A 32 -10.81 -16.82 -12.29
C GLU A 32 -12.24 -16.31 -12.50
N LYS A 33 -12.84 -15.74 -11.46
CA LYS A 33 -14.22 -15.24 -11.49
C LYS A 33 -14.30 -13.76 -11.78
N MET A 34 -13.17 -13.07 -11.81
CA MET A 34 -13.14 -11.65 -12.01
C MET A 34 -13.20 -11.30 -13.50
N SER A 35 -14.01 -10.30 -13.83
CA SER A 35 -14.01 -9.77 -15.19
C SER A 35 -12.76 -8.91 -15.41
N PRO A 36 -12.30 -8.72 -16.67
CA PRO A 36 -11.17 -7.84 -16.94
C PRO A 36 -11.33 -6.43 -16.38
N PRO A 37 -12.49 -5.75 -16.49
CA PRO A 37 -12.66 -4.45 -15.86
C PRO A 37 -12.53 -4.46 -14.34
N GLN A 38 -13.04 -5.51 -13.67
CA GLN A 38 -12.89 -5.64 -12.23
C GLN A 38 -11.43 -5.81 -11.84
N THR A 39 -10.72 -6.66 -12.56
CA THR A 39 -9.30 -6.91 -12.32
C THR A 39 -8.51 -5.61 -12.44
N GLU A 40 -8.76 -4.86 -13.51
CA GLU A 40 -8.07 -3.60 -13.74
C GLU A 40 -8.31 -2.59 -12.62
N ARG A 41 -9.57 -2.45 -12.18
CA ARG A 41 -9.91 -1.51 -11.10
C ARG A 41 -9.27 -1.90 -9.78
N LEU A 42 -9.32 -3.17 -9.44
CA LEU A 42 -8.75 -3.64 -8.18
C LEU A 42 -7.23 -3.56 -8.19
N LEU A 43 -6.60 -3.83 -9.33
CA LEU A 43 -5.15 -3.63 -9.48
C LEU A 43 -4.80 -2.15 -9.32
N GLY A 44 -5.65 -1.25 -9.82
CA GLY A 44 -5.47 0.19 -9.64
C GLY A 44 -5.47 0.58 -8.18
N PHE A 45 -6.42 0.06 -7.38
CA PHE A 45 -6.46 0.29 -5.94
C PHE A 45 -5.21 -0.27 -5.26
N ALA A 46 -4.82 -1.49 -5.63
CA ALA A 46 -3.63 -2.12 -5.07
C ALA A 46 -2.39 -1.28 -5.36
N LEU A 47 -2.28 -0.78 -6.58
CA LEU A 47 -1.16 0.06 -6.98
C LEU A 47 -1.12 1.36 -6.17
N ASN A 48 -2.27 2.00 -5.95
CA ASN A 48 -2.35 3.23 -5.17
C ASN A 48 -1.91 2.99 -3.73
N ILE A 49 -2.38 1.93 -3.11
CA ILE A 49 -1.98 1.59 -1.74
C ILE A 49 -0.49 1.30 -1.68
N SER A 50 0.01 0.54 -2.65
CA SER A 50 1.43 0.20 -2.74
C SER A 50 2.29 1.44 -2.90
N SER A 51 1.85 2.40 -3.73
CA SER A 51 2.58 3.65 -3.94
C SER A 51 2.66 4.49 -2.67
N ASP A 52 1.56 4.56 -1.91
CA ASP A 52 1.54 5.28 -0.63
C ASP A 52 2.51 4.65 0.37
N ILE A 53 2.55 3.32 0.43
CA ILE A 53 3.47 2.60 1.30
C ILE A 53 4.91 2.88 0.87
N SER A 54 5.20 2.89 -0.43
CA SER A 54 6.53 3.19 -0.94
C SER A 54 6.99 4.60 -0.55
N VAL A 55 6.08 5.58 -0.64
CA VAL A 55 6.38 6.95 -0.22
C VAL A 55 6.73 6.99 1.26
N TRP A 56 5.93 6.29 2.08
CA TRP A 56 6.18 6.22 3.52
C TRP A 56 7.54 5.57 3.83
N MET A 57 7.84 4.46 3.16
CA MET A 57 9.10 3.75 3.36
C MET A 57 10.30 4.62 2.97
N ASP A 58 10.20 5.36 1.88
CA ASP A 58 11.24 6.29 1.44
C ASP A 58 11.51 7.36 2.49
N LYS A 59 10.46 7.95 3.02
CA LYS A 59 10.60 8.98 4.06
C LYS A 59 11.21 8.40 5.33
N GLU A 60 10.80 7.21 5.71
CA GLU A 60 11.31 6.54 6.89
C GLU A 60 12.79 6.19 6.72
N GLU A 61 13.17 5.72 5.56
CA GLU A 61 14.56 5.40 5.24
C GLU A 61 15.45 6.64 5.36
N LYS A 62 15.01 7.75 4.77
CA LYS A 62 15.73 9.01 4.85
C LYS A 62 15.85 9.53 6.27
N ARG A 63 14.80 9.39 7.06
CA ARG A 63 14.81 9.79 8.46
C ARG A 63 15.81 8.96 9.25
N ARG A 64 15.88 7.67 9.02
CA ARG A 64 16.82 6.78 9.70
C ARG A 64 18.27 7.05 9.30
N GLU A 65 18.50 7.40 8.04
CA GLU A 65 19.83 7.78 7.58
C GLU A 65 20.35 9.00 8.34
N LYS A 66 19.47 9.99 8.59
CA LYS A 66 19.84 11.19 9.32
C LYS A 66 20.11 10.93 10.80
N GLN A 67 19.58 9.86 11.35
CA GLN A 67 19.77 9.49 12.75
C GLN A 67 21.00 8.65 13.00
N HIS A 68 21.73 8.35 11.96
CA HIS A 68 22.88 7.43 12.02
C HIS A 68 24.20 8.11 12.37
N TYR A 69 24.16 9.22 13.07
CA TYR A 69 25.40 9.93 13.48
C TYR A 69 25.60 9.87 14.95
#